data_fdce4c9a13b27a7a2554452e95a10c0e
#
_entry.id   fdce4c9a13b27a7a2554452e95a10c0e
#
_cell.length_a   1.000
_cell.length_b   1.000
_cell.length_c   1.000
_cell.angle_alpha   90.00
_cell.angle_beta   90.00
_cell.angle_gamma   90.00
#
_symmetry.space_group_name_H-M   'P 1'
#
loop_
_entity.id
_entity.type
_entity.pdbx_description
1 polymer ?
#
loop_
_entity_poly.entity_id
_entity_poly.type
_entity_poly.pdbx_seq_one_letter_code
_entity_poly.pdbx_strand_id
1 'polypeptide(L)'
;LVWHSQTPKWFFTEDYTDNGELVSREVMLKRMDAYIKSVLEYFDTQYPNLIYAVDVVNEAFDIGNGDKNGVRQKDNLWYETVGDDYYYQAFVSARKYAPIYMKLYYNDYGCSGKVDLILNHLSKAKEEGLIDGIGMQAHLSTEDDIGHKFVYAVKSFCDAGYELQITELDIGIKDAKTEDANKKQARKYRALFENMQRLQEEGYPITAITVWGLNDQLSWRRGENALLFDQYMNPKPAYYGAMQDESIPDIE
;
A
#
# COMPACT_ATOMS: atom_id res chain seq x y z
N LEU A 1 -5.60 4.21 7.51
CA LEU A 1 -6.49 5.10 8.29
C LEU A 1 -7.05 6.21 7.41
N VAL A 2 -6.21 7.01 6.76
CA VAL A 2 -6.61 8.13 5.91
C VAL A 2 -6.49 7.74 4.44
N TRP A 3 -7.62 7.59 3.76
CA TRP A 3 -7.70 7.23 2.37
C TRP A 3 -8.74 8.08 1.63
N HIS A 4 -8.43 8.54 0.43
CA HIS A 4 -9.31 9.39 -0.39
C HIS A 4 -10.65 8.70 -0.71
N SER A 5 -10.67 7.38 -0.76
CA SER A 5 -11.84 6.54 -0.98
C SER A 5 -12.32 5.89 0.33
N GLN A 6 -13.54 5.40 0.36
CA GLN A 6 -14.16 4.63 1.45
C GLN A 6 -14.33 5.35 2.81
N THR A 7 -13.78 6.54 3.00
CA THR A 7 -14.16 7.37 4.15
C THR A 7 -15.55 7.94 3.85
N PRO A 8 -16.56 7.68 4.66
CA PRO A 8 -17.92 8.08 4.35
C PRO A 8 -18.09 9.61 4.35
N LYS A 9 -18.86 10.13 3.40
CA LYS A 9 -19.02 11.59 3.20
C LYS A 9 -19.50 12.32 4.45
N TRP A 10 -20.40 11.72 5.22
CA TRP A 10 -20.90 12.32 6.46
C TRP A 10 -19.79 12.70 7.46
N PHE A 11 -18.64 12.04 7.40
CA PHE A 11 -17.51 12.36 8.27
C PHE A 11 -16.92 13.75 8.02
N PHE A 12 -17.14 14.30 6.82
CA PHE A 12 -16.60 15.58 6.37
C PHE A 12 -17.61 16.73 6.45
N THR A 13 -18.85 16.47 6.87
CA THR A 13 -19.93 17.46 6.87
C THR A 13 -20.27 17.96 8.28
N GLU A 14 -20.85 19.19 8.38
CA GLU A 14 -21.13 19.83 9.67
C GLU A 14 -22.14 19.07 10.51
N ASP A 15 -23.17 18.55 9.86
CA ASP A 15 -24.31 17.85 10.49
C ASP A 15 -24.19 16.33 10.50
N TYR A 16 -23.05 15.79 10.08
CA TYR A 16 -22.83 14.35 9.93
C TYR A 16 -23.82 13.64 9.01
N THR A 17 -24.29 14.33 7.96
CA THR A 17 -25.12 13.76 6.89
C THR A 17 -24.41 13.81 5.55
N ASP A 18 -24.76 12.94 4.60
CA ASP A 18 -24.13 12.93 3.28
C ASP A 18 -24.47 14.18 2.43
N ASN A 19 -25.46 14.96 2.83
CA ASN A 19 -25.90 16.18 2.14
C ASN A 19 -25.51 17.48 2.87
N GLY A 20 -24.82 17.39 4.01
CA GLY A 20 -24.36 18.55 4.77
C GLY A 20 -23.26 19.34 4.06
N GLU A 21 -23.08 20.57 4.47
CA GLU A 21 -21.94 21.41 4.05
C GLU A 21 -20.63 20.86 4.62
N LEU A 22 -19.55 21.01 3.89
CA LEU A 22 -18.23 20.55 4.34
C LEU A 22 -17.74 21.39 5.51
N VAL A 23 -17.14 20.73 6.48
CA VAL A 23 -16.56 21.40 7.64
C VAL A 23 -15.31 22.20 7.28
N SER A 24 -14.97 23.18 8.12
CA SER A 24 -13.71 23.91 7.99
C SER A 24 -12.49 23.02 8.25
N ARG A 25 -11.33 23.44 7.72
CA ARG A 25 -10.05 22.79 7.98
C ARG A 25 -9.79 22.55 9.47
N GLU A 26 -10.05 23.54 10.31
CA GLU A 26 -9.83 23.42 11.75
C GLU A 26 -10.67 22.30 12.37
N VAL A 27 -11.94 22.20 11.99
CA VAL A 27 -12.85 21.14 12.45
C VAL A 27 -12.38 19.79 11.93
N MET A 28 -11.99 19.70 10.64
CA MET A 28 -11.58 18.44 10.04
C MET A 28 -10.27 17.91 10.65
N LEU A 29 -9.31 18.79 10.95
CA LEU A 29 -8.08 18.39 11.65
C LEU A 29 -8.38 17.81 13.05
N LYS A 30 -9.33 18.39 13.78
CA LYS A 30 -9.75 17.84 15.07
C LYS A 30 -10.45 16.48 14.92
N ARG A 31 -11.26 16.30 13.88
CA ARG A 31 -11.89 14.99 13.59
C ARG A 31 -10.86 13.94 13.19
N MET A 32 -9.91 14.28 12.34
CA MET A 32 -8.80 13.41 11.94
C MET A 32 -7.99 12.95 13.17
N ASP A 33 -7.59 13.90 14.03
CA ASP A 33 -6.85 13.62 15.27
C ASP A 33 -7.64 12.69 16.19
N ALA A 34 -8.94 12.99 16.42
CA ALA A 34 -9.79 12.17 17.27
C ALA A 34 -10.02 10.76 16.70
N TYR A 35 -10.22 10.64 15.38
CA TYR A 35 -10.37 9.36 14.70
C TYR A 35 -9.12 8.50 14.82
N ILE A 36 -7.96 9.04 14.43
CA ILE A 36 -6.68 8.34 14.49
C ILE A 36 -6.38 7.91 15.93
N LYS A 37 -6.55 8.84 16.88
CA LYS A 37 -6.41 8.54 18.31
C LYS A 37 -7.28 7.36 18.73
N SER A 38 -8.57 7.42 18.44
CA SER A 38 -9.53 6.41 18.90
C SER A 38 -9.20 5.01 18.36
N VAL A 39 -8.76 4.92 17.12
CA VAL A 39 -8.37 3.63 16.51
C VAL A 39 -7.10 3.09 17.15
N LEU A 40 -6.04 3.91 17.21
CA LEU A 40 -4.74 3.45 17.71
C LEU A 40 -4.81 3.08 19.20
N GLU A 41 -5.41 3.93 20.03
CA GLU A 41 -5.56 3.67 21.47
C GLU A 41 -6.47 2.46 21.75
N TYR A 42 -7.54 2.26 20.95
CA TYR A 42 -8.40 1.08 21.10
C TYR A 42 -7.61 -0.22 20.90
N PHE A 43 -6.88 -0.33 19.78
CA PHE A 43 -6.13 -1.55 19.50
C PHE A 43 -4.96 -1.75 20.46
N ASP A 44 -4.25 -0.70 20.84
CA ASP A 44 -3.17 -0.80 21.82
C ASP A 44 -3.67 -1.24 23.19
N THR A 45 -4.85 -0.77 23.61
CA THR A 45 -5.46 -1.10 24.90
C THR A 45 -6.09 -2.48 24.92
N GLN A 46 -6.87 -2.82 23.86
CA GLN A 46 -7.62 -4.08 23.85
C GLN A 46 -6.78 -5.27 23.36
N TYR A 47 -5.79 -5.02 22.52
CA TYR A 47 -4.96 -6.05 21.88
C TYR A 47 -3.50 -5.60 21.82
N PRO A 48 -2.85 -5.41 22.98
CA PRO A 48 -1.48 -4.88 23.04
C PRO A 48 -0.50 -5.75 22.25
N ASN A 49 0.36 -5.10 21.49
CA ASN A 49 1.34 -5.71 20.59
C ASN A 49 0.74 -6.53 19.40
N LEU A 50 -0.57 -6.51 19.16
CA LEU A 50 -1.17 -7.21 18.02
C LEU A 50 -0.85 -6.51 16.70
N ILE A 51 -1.01 -5.18 16.67
CA ILE A 51 -0.73 -4.38 15.46
C ILE A 51 0.70 -3.84 15.56
N TYR A 52 1.60 -4.41 14.77
CA TYR A 52 2.99 -3.95 14.69
C TYR A 52 3.23 -2.87 13.64
N ALA A 53 2.33 -2.75 12.66
CA ALA A 53 2.41 -1.77 11.58
C ALA A 53 1.01 -1.33 11.13
N VAL A 54 0.86 -0.09 10.68
CA VAL A 54 -0.41 0.46 10.18
C VAL A 54 -0.17 1.40 9.00
N ASP A 55 -0.98 1.25 7.96
CA ASP A 55 -1.04 2.20 6.86
C ASP A 55 -1.82 3.44 7.33
N VAL A 56 -1.07 4.47 7.69
CA VAL A 56 -1.65 5.74 8.16
C VAL A 56 -2.34 6.46 7.02
N VAL A 57 -1.68 6.52 5.87
CA VAL A 57 -2.19 7.18 4.66
C VAL A 57 -2.08 6.23 3.48
N ASN A 58 -3.16 6.13 2.72
CA ASN A 58 -3.24 5.33 1.51
C ASN A 58 -3.48 6.22 0.28
N GLU A 59 -2.65 6.04 -0.77
CA GLU A 59 -2.84 6.58 -2.12
C GLU A 59 -2.96 8.12 -2.18
N ALA A 60 -2.13 8.82 -1.42
CA ALA A 60 -2.17 10.29 -1.41
C ALA A 60 -1.55 10.93 -2.65
N PHE A 61 -0.75 10.19 -3.44
CA PHE A 61 -0.02 10.78 -4.57
C PHE A 61 -0.44 10.17 -5.90
N ASP A 62 -0.84 11.04 -6.84
CA ASP A 62 -1.31 10.62 -8.15
C ASP A 62 -1.01 11.70 -9.20
N ILE A 63 -0.21 11.36 -10.20
CA ILE A 63 0.18 12.30 -11.27
C ILE A 63 -1.04 12.70 -12.13
N GLY A 64 -1.99 11.79 -12.34
CA GLY A 64 -3.15 11.99 -13.22
C GLY A 64 -4.35 12.67 -12.55
N ASN A 65 -4.53 12.46 -11.24
CA ASN A 65 -5.66 12.98 -10.44
C ASN A 65 -5.22 13.94 -9.32
N GLY A 66 -3.94 14.28 -9.30
CA GLY A 66 -3.36 15.20 -8.32
C GLY A 66 -3.46 16.66 -8.72
N ASP A 67 -3.11 17.51 -7.76
CA ASP A 67 -2.83 18.92 -8.01
C ASP A 67 -1.51 19.10 -8.81
N LYS A 68 -1.07 20.35 -8.98
CA LYS A 68 0.19 20.66 -9.69
C LYS A 68 1.46 20.01 -9.04
N ASN A 69 1.38 19.57 -7.80
CA ASN A 69 2.46 18.92 -7.06
C ASN A 69 2.29 17.40 -7.02
N GLY A 70 1.20 16.85 -7.57
CA GLY A 70 0.89 15.41 -7.59
C GLY A 70 0.21 14.90 -6.32
N VAL A 71 -0.26 15.79 -5.41
CA VAL A 71 -1.11 15.38 -4.30
C VAL A 71 -2.52 15.12 -4.83
N ARG A 72 -3.06 13.93 -4.57
CA ARG A 72 -4.40 13.55 -5.06
C ARG A 72 -5.46 14.54 -4.62
N GLN A 73 -6.07 15.21 -5.58
CA GLN A 73 -7.09 16.21 -5.37
C GLN A 73 -8.47 15.71 -5.79
N LYS A 74 -8.55 15.04 -6.95
CA LYS A 74 -9.82 14.61 -7.53
C LYS A 74 -10.48 13.55 -6.64
N ASP A 75 -11.76 13.73 -6.35
CA ASP A 75 -12.59 12.83 -5.54
C ASP A 75 -11.98 12.53 -4.15
N ASN A 76 -11.40 13.57 -3.51
CA ASN A 76 -10.70 13.44 -2.24
C ASN A 76 -11.17 14.48 -1.22
N LEU A 77 -12.10 14.08 -0.36
CA LEU A 77 -12.66 14.95 0.68
C LEU A 77 -11.64 15.35 1.76
N TRP A 78 -10.59 14.60 1.97
CA TRP A 78 -9.48 15.01 2.83
C TRP A 78 -8.75 16.21 2.23
N TYR A 79 -8.49 16.19 0.91
CA TYR A 79 -7.90 17.33 0.22
C TYR A 79 -8.82 18.55 0.22
N GLU A 80 -10.12 18.36 -0.03
CA GLU A 80 -11.09 19.47 -0.07
C GLU A 80 -11.24 20.17 1.29
N THR A 81 -11.18 19.41 2.38
CA THR A 81 -11.41 19.96 3.74
C THR A 81 -10.12 20.36 4.45
N VAL A 82 -9.03 19.61 4.27
CA VAL A 82 -7.75 19.86 4.95
C VAL A 82 -6.75 20.60 4.06
N GLY A 83 -6.73 20.29 2.77
CA GLY A 83 -5.75 20.85 1.82
C GLY A 83 -4.68 19.83 1.42
N ASP A 84 -3.67 20.30 0.71
CA ASP A 84 -2.60 19.48 0.10
C ASP A 84 -1.64 18.83 1.10
N ASP A 85 -1.69 19.21 2.37
CA ASP A 85 -0.87 18.65 3.44
C ASP A 85 -1.62 17.61 4.31
N TYR A 86 -2.82 17.16 3.92
CA TYR A 86 -3.63 16.25 4.74
C TYR A 86 -2.89 14.95 5.14
N TYR A 87 -2.08 14.42 4.25
CA TYR A 87 -1.27 13.23 4.52
C TYR A 87 -0.23 13.48 5.63
N TYR A 88 0.42 14.63 5.60
CA TYR A 88 1.39 15.01 6.63
C TYR A 88 0.71 15.19 8.00
N GLN A 89 -0.47 15.85 8.04
CA GLN A 89 -1.24 16.03 9.27
C GLN A 89 -1.71 14.69 9.85
N ALA A 90 -2.03 13.71 9.01
CA ALA A 90 -2.36 12.36 9.44
C ALA A 90 -1.17 11.67 10.13
N PHE A 91 0.04 11.80 9.60
CA PHE A 91 1.25 11.27 10.24
C PHE A 91 1.58 11.96 11.55
N VAL A 92 1.41 13.28 11.64
CA VAL A 92 1.56 14.04 12.90
C VAL A 92 0.61 13.47 13.97
N SER A 93 -0.66 13.30 13.65
CA SER A 93 -1.63 12.70 14.57
C SER A 93 -1.29 11.25 14.92
N ALA A 94 -0.93 10.43 13.93
CA ALA A 94 -0.64 9.02 14.17
C ALA A 94 0.60 8.84 15.09
N ARG A 95 1.67 9.57 14.85
CA ARG A 95 2.88 9.49 15.69
C ARG A 95 2.64 9.91 17.14
N LYS A 96 1.72 10.80 17.36
CA LYS A 96 1.35 11.26 18.71
C LYS A 96 0.70 10.15 19.56
N TYR A 97 -0.05 9.24 18.92
CA TYR A 97 -0.85 8.24 19.61
C TYR A 97 -0.38 6.79 19.40
N ALA A 98 0.43 6.54 18.39
CA ALA A 98 0.98 5.20 18.15
C ALA A 98 1.97 4.81 19.25
N PRO A 99 1.86 3.60 19.83
CA PRO A 99 2.88 3.09 20.73
C PRO A 99 4.23 2.94 20.01
N ILE A 100 5.32 2.99 20.76
CA ILE A 100 6.67 3.03 20.19
C ILE A 100 7.03 1.81 19.31
N TYR A 101 6.39 0.69 19.55
CA TYR A 101 6.61 -0.54 18.77
C TYR A 101 5.86 -0.55 17.43
N MET A 102 4.82 0.28 17.30
CA MET A 102 3.96 0.31 16.11
C MET A 102 4.61 1.16 15.01
N LYS A 103 4.79 0.56 13.85
CA LYS A 103 5.37 1.21 12.67
C LYS A 103 4.29 1.91 11.86
N LEU A 104 4.58 3.11 11.38
CA LEU A 104 3.67 3.96 10.61
C LEU A 104 4.09 3.99 9.14
N TYR A 105 3.20 3.52 8.26
CA TYR A 105 3.47 3.36 6.84
C TYR A 105 2.62 4.30 5.97
N TYR A 106 3.21 4.70 4.86
CA TYR A 106 2.51 5.21 3.69
C TYR A 106 2.31 4.07 2.70
N ASN A 107 1.09 3.82 2.23
CA ASN A 107 0.78 2.74 1.29
C ASN A 107 0.31 3.30 -0.05
N ASP A 108 0.78 2.74 -1.19
CA ASP A 108 0.38 3.23 -2.51
C ASP A 108 0.54 2.16 -3.61
N TYR A 109 -0.22 2.34 -4.69
CA TYR A 109 -0.07 1.58 -5.93
C TYR A 109 0.91 2.25 -6.90
N GLY A 110 1.42 1.48 -7.87
CA GLY A 110 2.25 2.00 -8.95
C GLY A 110 3.54 2.70 -8.48
N CYS A 111 4.04 2.36 -7.29
CA CYS A 111 5.19 3.00 -6.66
C CYS A 111 6.43 3.05 -7.55
N SER A 112 6.64 2.04 -8.42
CA SER A 112 7.76 2.02 -9.38
C SER A 112 7.75 3.18 -10.39
N GLY A 113 6.60 3.80 -10.60
CA GLY A 113 6.45 4.99 -11.45
C GLY A 113 6.38 6.30 -10.68
N LYS A 114 6.39 6.27 -9.35
CA LYS A 114 6.18 7.44 -8.47
C LYS A 114 7.29 7.63 -7.42
N VAL A 115 8.47 7.01 -7.60
CA VAL A 115 9.54 7.02 -6.59
C VAL A 115 9.89 8.44 -6.13
N ASP A 116 10.27 9.32 -7.05
CA ASP A 116 10.66 10.69 -6.73
C ASP A 116 9.51 11.49 -6.10
N LEU A 117 8.30 11.30 -6.60
CA LEU A 117 7.10 11.95 -6.08
C LEU A 117 6.86 11.58 -4.62
N ILE A 118 6.87 10.29 -4.31
CA ILE A 118 6.68 9.76 -2.95
C ILE A 118 7.79 10.27 -2.02
N LEU A 119 9.06 10.12 -2.42
CA LEU A 119 10.20 10.53 -1.61
C LEU A 119 10.19 12.03 -1.32
N ASN A 120 9.89 12.87 -2.32
CA ASN A 120 9.83 14.31 -2.14
C ASN A 120 8.75 14.73 -1.15
N HIS A 121 7.54 14.16 -1.24
CA HIS A 121 6.45 14.51 -0.34
C HIS A 121 6.65 13.99 1.09
N LEU A 122 7.25 12.83 1.24
CA LEU A 122 7.43 12.22 2.57
C LEU A 122 8.71 12.62 3.27
N SER A 123 9.64 13.34 2.60
CA SER A 123 10.95 13.74 3.16
C SER A 123 10.82 14.44 4.50
N LYS A 124 9.96 15.46 4.61
CA LYS A 124 9.73 16.18 5.86
C LYS A 124 9.22 15.27 6.98
N ALA A 125 8.22 14.42 6.68
CA ALA A 125 7.68 13.49 7.68
C ALA A 125 8.75 12.48 8.13
N LYS A 126 9.65 12.08 7.23
CA LYS A 126 10.78 11.20 7.55
C LYS A 126 11.81 11.89 8.44
N GLU A 127 12.23 13.10 8.08
CA GLU A 127 13.18 13.91 8.88
C GLU A 127 12.69 14.15 10.31
N GLU A 128 11.38 14.34 10.48
CA GLU A 128 10.73 14.54 11.77
C GLU A 128 10.41 13.24 12.52
N GLY A 129 10.74 12.06 11.96
CA GLY A 129 10.49 10.76 12.58
C GLY A 129 9.01 10.37 12.67
N LEU A 130 8.16 10.94 11.81
CA LEU A 130 6.72 10.71 11.82
C LEU A 130 6.32 9.44 11.06
N ILE A 131 7.16 8.97 10.14
CA ILE A 131 6.92 7.80 9.29
C ILE A 131 8.08 6.82 9.37
N ASP A 132 7.78 5.53 9.42
CA ASP A 132 8.77 4.45 9.47
C ASP A 132 8.99 3.79 8.11
N GLY A 133 7.94 3.55 7.33
CA GLY A 133 8.03 2.71 6.15
C GLY A 133 7.10 3.09 5.00
N ILE A 134 7.33 2.41 3.88
CA ILE A 134 6.52 2.51 2.67
C ILE A 134 5.95 1.13 2.36
N GLY A 135 4.64 1.06 2.17
CA GLY A 135 3.90 -0.06 1.62
C GLY A 135 3.77 0.08 0.11
N MET A 136 4.30 -0.87 -0.64
CA MET A 136 4.05 -0.99 -2.07
C MET A 136 2.91 -1.99 -2.27
N GLN A 137 1.74 -1.54 -2.73
CA GLN A 137 0.59 -2.43 -2.95
C GLN A 137 0.93 -3.59 -3.89
N ALA A 138 1.66 -3.32 -4.95
CA ALA A 138 2.08 -4.33 -5.93
C ALA A 138 0.91 -5.04 -6.63
N HIS A 139 -0.09 -4.27 -7.08
CA HIS A 139 -1.10 -4.72 -8.03
C HIS A 139 -0.48 -4.80 -9.43
N LEU A 140 0.09 -5.94 -9.75
CA LEU A 140 0.92 -6.16 -10.92
C LEU A 140 0.20 -6.97 -12.01
N SER A 141 0.82 -7.05 -13.17
CA SER A 141 0.46 -7.95 -14.25
C SER A 141 1.67 -8.76 -14.71
N THR A 142 1.44 -9.78 -15.50
CA THR A 142 2.52 -10.57 -16.10
C THR A 142 3.42 -9.76 -17.04
N GLU A 143 3.02 -8.53 -17.41
CA GLU A 143 3.82 -7.66 -18.30
C GLU A 143 4.71 -6.67 -17.52
N ASP A 144 4.52 -6.52 -16.21
CA ASP A 144 5.27 -5.55 -15.42
C ASP A 144 6.74 -5.95 -15.25
N ASP A 145 7.62 -4.95 -15.21
CA ASP A 145 9.05 -5.11 -14.99
C ASP A 145 9.36 -5.26 -13.49
N ILE A 146 9.35 -6.49 -13.03
CA ILE A 146 9.68 -6.85 -11.65
C ILE A 146 11.19 -6.83 -11.39
N GLY A 147 11.99 -7.06 -12.43
CA GLY A 147 13.45 -7.18 -12.29
C GLY A 147 14.17 -5.86 -12.10
N HIS A 148 13.85 -4.83 -12.88
CA HIS A 148 14.56 -3.56 -12.86
C HIS A 148 13.77 -2.45 -12.17
N LYS A 149 12.62 -2.07 -12.71
CA LYS A 149 11.85 -0.93 -12.20
C LYS A 149 11.34 -1.15 -10.78
N PHE A 150 10.85 -2.35 -10.49
CA PHE A 150 10.34 -2.68 -9.17
C PHE A 150 11.48 -2.74 -8.14
N VAL A 151 12.58 -3.44 -8.45
CA VAL A 151 13.77 -3.51 -7.60
C VAL A 151 14.38 -2.13 -7.38
N TYR A 152 14.44 -1.29 -8.42
CA TYR A 152 14.89 0.09 -8.29
C TYR A 152 14.05 0.87 -7.28
N ALA A 153 12.73 0.77 -7.34
CA ALA A 153 11.85 1.45 -6.39
C ALA A 153 12.06 0.97 -4.94
N VAL A 154 12.15 -0.36 -4.75
CA VAL A 154 12.44 -0.95 -3.43
C VAL A 154 13.75 -0.40 -2.86
N LYS A 155 14.84 -0.45 -3.64
CA LYS A 155 16.15 0.07 -3.21
C LYS A 155 16.08 1.56 -2.89
N SER A 156 15.46 2.37 -3.75
CA SER A 156 15.36 3.82 -3.56
C SER A 156 14.65 4.21 -2.27
N PHE A 157 13.55 3.52 -1.93
CA PHE A 157 12.86 3.76 -0.66
C PHE A 157 13.68 3.33 0.55
N CYS A 158 14.32 2.17 0.48
CA CYS A 158 15.17 1.69 1.56
C CYS A 158 16.43 2.54 1.74
N ASP A 159 17.08 2.97 0.66
CA ASP A 159 18.24 3.87 0.69
C ASP A 159 17.90 5.25 1.28
N ALA A 160 16.64 5.69 1.13
CA ALA A 160 16.11 6.87 1.80
C ALA A 160 15.75 6.63 3.29
N GLY A 161 16.02 5.44 3.82
CA GLY A 161 15.87 5.08 5.23
C GLY A 161 14.49 4.59 5.63
N TYR A 162 13.61 4.19 4.67
CA TYR A 162 12.32 3.59 4.98
C TYR A 162 12.42 2.08 5.13
N GLU A 163 11.66 1.50 6.08
CA GLU A 163 11.29 0.10 6.02
C GLU A 163 10.33 -0.13 4.85
N LEU A 164 10.31 -1.35 4.28
CA LEU A 164 9.48 -1.63 3.13
C LEU A 164 8.60 -2.87 3.37
N GLN A 165 7.35 -2.77 2.94
CA GLN A 165 6.43 -3.91 2.83
C GLN A 165 5.82 -3.97 1.43
N ILE A 166 5.62 -5.20 0.94
CA ILE A 166 4.72 -5.46 -0.17
C ILE A 166 3.37 -5.79 0.46
N THR A 167 2.38 -4.91 0.28
CA THR A 167 1.19 -4.89 1.14
C THR A 167 -0.03 -5.58 0.52
N GLU A 168 -0.13 -5.60 -0.81
CA GLU A 168 -1.36 -6.03 -1.50
C GLU A 168 -1.05 -6.82 -2.77
N LEU A 169 -0.06 -7.72 -2.71
CA LEU A 169 0.45 -8.43 -3.88
C LEU A 169 -0.63 -9.23 -4.58
N ASP A 170 -0.85 -8.89 -5.83
CA ASP A 170 -1.54 -9.72 -6.82
C ASP A 170 -0.93 -9.51 -8.22
N ILE A 171 -0.88 -10.57 -9.04
CA ILE A 171 -0.29 -10.51 -10.38
C ILE A 171 -1.30 -11.02 -11.41
N GLY A 172 -2.01 -10.12 -12.07
CA GLY A 172 -3.07 -10.43 -13.01
C GLY A 172 -2.58 -10.99 -14.33
N ILE A 173 -3.40 -11.87 -14.93
CA ILE A 173 -3.25 -12.38 -16.28
C ILE A 173 -4.28 -11.65 -17.17
N LYS A 174 -3.79 -10.77 -18.07
CA LYS A 174 -4.71 -9.92 -18.88
C LYS A 174 -5.46 -10.69 -19.96
N ASP A 175 -4.85 -11.67 -20.63
CA ASP A 175 -5.40 -12.13 -21.92
C ASP A 175 -5.60 -13.63 -22.09
N ALA A 176 -5.30 -14.51 -21.18
CA ALA A 176 -5.63 -15.90 -21.42
C ALA A 176 -5.54 -16.81 -20.20
N LYS A 177 -6.57 -17.57 -20.04
CA LYS A 177 -6.62 -18.75 -19.16
C LYS A 177 -5.89 -19.94 -19.83
N THR A 178 -4.70 -19.69 -20.39
CA THR A 178 -3.87 -20.73 -21.03
C THR A 178 -2.84 -21.25 -20.04
N GLU A 179 -2.32 -22.44 -20.29
CA GLU A 179 -1.23 -23.02 -19.51
C GLU A 179 0.01 -22.11 -19.53
N ASP A 180 0.35 -21.55 -20.68
CA ASP A 180 1.48 -20.63 -20.82
C ASP A 180 1.30 -19.34 -20.02
N ALA A 181 0.10 -18.78 -19.98
CA ALA A 181 -0.19 -17.59 -19.17
C ALA A 181 -0.05 -17.87 -17.66
N ASN A 182 -0.52 -19.04 -17.22
CA ASN A 182 -0.36 -19.47 -15.83
C ASN A 182 1.13 -19.72 -15.46
N LYS A 183 1.91 -20.30 -16.36
CA LYS A 183 3.36 -20.47 -16.18
C LYS A 183 4.07 -19.11 -16.13
N LYS A 184 3.69 -18.18 -17.00
CA LYS A 184 4.23 -16.81 -16.98
C LYS A 184 3.92 -16.10 -15.66
N GLN A 185 2.69 -16.24 -15.14
CA GLN A 185 2.32 -15.72 -13.82
C GLN A 185 3.18 -16.35 -12.71
N ALA A 186 3.36 -17.66 -12.74
CA ALA A 186 4.17 -18.39 -11.75
C ALA A 186 5.62 -17.88 -11.73
N ARG A 187 6.24 -17.69 -12.93
CA ARG A 187 7.59 -17.11 -13.03
C ARG A 187 7.65 -15.69 -12.47
N LYS A 188 6.60 -14.89 -12.68
CA LYS A 188 6.55 -13.53 -12.10
C LYS A 188 6.47 -13.53 -10.57
N TYR A 189 5.63 -14.39 -9.99
CA TYR A 189 5.60 -14.58 -8.54
C TYR A 189 6.97 -15.02 -8.02
N ARG A 190 7.56 -16.04 -8.63
CA ARG A 190 8.90 -16.53 -8.27
C ARG A 190 9.94 -15.41 -8.30
N ALA A 191 10.04 -14.70 -9.40
CA ALA A 191 11.02 -13.62 -9.56
C ALA A 191 10.82 -12.49 -8.52
N LEU A 192 9.59 -12.17 -8.14
CA LEU A 192 9.33 -11.18 -7.10
C LEU A 192 9.86 -11.67 -5.75
N PHE A 193 9.50 -12.89 -5.33
CA PHE A 193 9.94 -13.43 -4.05
C PHE A 193 11.46 -13.60 -3.99
N GLU A 194 12.10 -14.12 -5.05
CA GLU A 194 13.56 -14.23 -5.15
C GLU A 194 14.26 -12.87 -5.07
N ASN A 195 13.74 -11.86 -5.77
CA ASN A 195 14.28 -10.50 -5.68
C ASN A 195 14.16 -9.93 -4.27
N MET A 196 13.01 -10.10 -3.61
CA MET A 196 12.81 -9.58 -2.25
C MET A 196 13.72 -10.31 -1.24
N GLN A 197 13.83 -11.63 -1.34
CA GLN A 197 14.73 -12.41 -0.50
C GLN A 197 16.21 -11.98 -0.71
N ARG A 198 16.66 -11.88 -1.94
CA ARG A 198 18.02 -11.42 -2.26
C ARG A 198 18.30 -10.04 -1.69
N LEU A 199 17.36 -9.09 -1.84
CA LEU A 199 17.51 -7.76 -1.28
C LEU A 199 17.56 -7.78 0.26
N GLN A 200 16.77 -8.62 0.90
CA GLN A 200 16.80 -8.83 2.34
C GLN A 200 18.16 -9.37 2.81
N GLU A 201 18.75 -10.33 2.06
CA GLU A 201 20.10 -10.84 2.30
C GLU A 201 21.18 -9.77 2.07
N GLU A 202 20.96 -8.82 1.14
CA GLU A 202 21.81 -7.63 0.93
C GLU A 202 21.66 -6.59 2.06
N GLY A 203 20.72 -6.79 3.01
CA GLY A 203 20.52 -5.94 4.19
C GLY A 203 19.42 -4.88 4.03
N TYR A 204 18.64 -4.90 2.96
CA TYR A 204 17.49 -3.99 2.81
C TYR A 204 16.36 -4.38 3.77
N PRO A 205 15.74 -3.41 4.48
CA PRO A 205 14.73 -3.68 5.50
C PRO A 205 13.35 -3.98 4.91
N ILE A 206 13.22 -5.10 4.19
CA ILE A 206 11.95 -5.62 3.67
C ILE A 206 11.34 -6.51 4.75
N THR A 207 10.20 -6.10 5.31
CA THR A 207 9.66 -6.71 6.54
C THR A 207 8.46 -7.63 6.33
N ALA A 208 7.73 -7.49 5.22
CA ALA A 208 6.59 -8.35 4.91
C ALA A 208 6.26 -8.39 3.42
N ILE A 209 5.62 -9.50 3.00
CA ILE A 209 4.90 -9.62 1.73
C ILE A 209 3.52 -10.18 2.04
N THR A 210 2.48 -9.43 1.70
CA THR A 210 1.07 -9.82 1.87
C THR A 210 0.42 -10.03 0.51
N VAL A 211 -0.13 -11.22 0.28
CA VAL A 211 -0.94 -11.51 -0.92
C VAL A 211 -2.36 -11.00 -0.68
N TRP A 212 -2.91 -10.22 -1.64
CA TRP A 212 -4.16 -9.47 -1.46
C TRP A 212 -5.41 -10.28 -1.82
N GLY A 213 -5.62 -11.36 -1.10
CA GLY A 213 -6.81 -12.19 -1.20
C GLY A 213 -6.55 -13.68 -1.04
N LEU A 214 -7.63 -14.45 -0.80
CA LEU A 214 -7.53 -15.88 -0.58
C LEU A 214 -7.49 -16.67 -1.89
N ASN A 215 -8.39 -16.35 -2.84
CA ASN A 215 -8.52 -17.06 -4.11
C ASN A 215 -9.05 -16.14 -5.21
N ASP A 216 -8.95 -16.58 -6.45
CA ASP A 216 -9.33 -15.80 -7.64
C ASP A 216 -10.79 -15.33 -7.64
N GLN A 217 -11.71 -16.10 -7.07
CA GLN A 217 -13.14 -15.73 -7.04
C GLN A 217 -13.42 -14.59 -6.05
N LEU A 218 -12.69 -14.53 -4.95
CA LEU A 218 -12.84 -13.51 -3.90
C LEU A 218 -11.96 -12.28 -4.13
N SER A 219 -11.07 -12.33 -5.14
CA SER A 219 -10.24 -11.20 -5.52
C SER A 219 -11.08 -10.02 -6.02
N TRP A 220 -10.66 -8.80 -5.72
CA TRP A 220 -11.20 -7.61 -6.37
C TRP A 220 -10.93 -7.58 -7.88
N ARG A 221 -9.89 -8.33 -8.34
CA ARG A 221 -9.50 -8.53 -9.75
C ARG A 221 -10.01 -9.87 -10.31
N ARG A 222 -11.28 -10.23 -10.04
CA ARG A 222 -11.88 -11.54 -10.35
C ARG A 222 -11.68 -12.04 -11.78
N GLY A 223 -11.62 -11.12 -12.76
CA GLY A 223 -11.46 -11.48 -14.19
C GLY A 223 -10.03 -11.84 -14.59
N GLU A 224 -9.03 -11.55 -13.75
CA GLU A 224 -7.62 -11.61 -14.09
C GLU A 224 -6.88 -12.78 -13.45
N ASN A 225 -7.56 -13.64 -12.70
CA ASN A 225 -6.97 -14.81 -12.01
C ASN A 225 -5.65 -14.44 -11.28
N ALA A 226 -5.69 -13.38 -10.46
CA ALA A 226 -4.48 -12.71 -10.00
C ALA A 226 -3.81 -13.35 -8.78
N LEU A 227 -4.44 -14.33 -8.12
CA LEU A 227 -4.00 -14.88 -6.83
C LEU A 227 -3.34 -16.26 -6.95
N LEU A 228 -2.91 -16.80 -5.80
CA LEU A 228 -2.16 -18.06 -5.70
C LEU A 228 -3.06 -19.30 -5.80
N PHE A 229 -4.34 -19.15 -5.45
CA PHE A 229 -5.30 -20.24 -5.43
C PHE A 229 -6.46 -19.98 -6.41
N ASP A 230 -6.96 -21.04 -7.02
CA ASP A 230 -8.14 -20.98 -7.87
C ASP A 230 -9.44 -20.82 -7.05
N GLN A 231 -10.58 -20.71 -7.73
CA GLN A 231 -11.90 -20.55 -7.09
C GLN A 231 -12.28 -21.68 -6.11
N TYR A 232 -11.64 -22.83 -6.20
CA TYR A 232 -11.87 -24.00 -5.36
C TYR A 232 -10.81 -24.20 -4.28
N MET A 233 -9.92 -23.22 -4.11
CA MET A 233 -8.77 -23.29 -3.19
C MET A 233 -7.70 -24.32 -3.58
N ASN A 234 -7.65 -24.75 -4.85
CA ASN A 234 -6.52 -25.53 -5.33
C ASN A 234 -5.34 -24.60 -5.60
N PRO A 235 -4.10 -25.00 -5.25
CA PRO A 235 -2.92 -24.22 -5.56
C PRO A 235 -2.72 -24.15 -7.08
N LYS A 236 -2.51 -22.93 -7.59
CA LYS A 236 -2.16 -22.67 -8.98
C LYS A 236 -0.65 -22.76 -9.21
N PRO A 237 -0.16 -22.80 -10.47
CA PRO A 237 1.27 -22.62 -10.74
C PRO A 237 1.89 -21.40 -10.04
N ALA A 238 1.12 -20.31 -9.87
CA ALA A 238 1.50 -19.12 -9.12
C ALA A 238 1.91 -19.39 -7.67
N TYR A 239 1.22 -20.33 -7.00
CA TYR A 239 1.57 -20.74 -5.63
C TYR A 239 2.97 -21.38 -5.59
N TYR A 240 3.25 -22.30 -6.48
CA TYR A 240 4.56 -22.96 -6.55
C TYR A 240 5.65 -21.97 -6.95
N GLY A 241 5.34 -20.99 -7.81
CA GLY A 241 6.24 -19.90 -8.12
C GLY A 241 6.59 -19.07 -6.88
N ALA A 242 5.59 -18.66 -6.11
CA ALA A 242 5.80 -17.91 -4.87
C ALA A 242 6.59 -18.72 -3.81
N MET A 243 6.40 -20.04 -3.78
CA MET A 243 7.17 -20.95 -2.93
C MET A 243 8.58 -21.25 -3.45
N GLN A 244 8.96 -20.65 -4.59
CA GLN A 244 10.27 -20.88 -5.26
C GLN A 244 10.50 -22.35 -5.61
N ASP A 245 9.43 -23.06 -6.01
CA ASP A 245 9.50 -24.46 -6.39
C ASP A 245 10.33 -24.63 -7.69
N GLU A 246 11.31 -25.53 -7.66
CA GLU A 246 12.23 -25.78 -8.77
C GLU A 246 11.52 -26.31 -10.03
N SER A 247 10.29 -26.82 -9.92
CA SER A 247 9.49 -27.26 -11.07
C SER A 247 9.05 -26.09 -11.98
N ILE A 248 9.11 -24.85 -11.49
CA ILE A 248 8.84 -23.65 -12.27
C ILE A 248 10.17 -23.12 -12.81
N PRO A 249 10.39 -23.13 -14.14
CA PRO A 249 11.65 -22.70 -14.74
C PRO A 249 11.90 -21.20 -14.49
N ASP A 250 13.18 -20.84 -14.42
CA ASP A 250 13.60 -19.45 -14.29
C ASP A 250 13.12 -18.60 -15.48
N ILE A 251 13.06 -17.30 -15.25
CA ILE A 251 12.79 -16.33 -16.32
C ILE A 251 14.13 -16.09 -17.01
N GLU A 252 14.25 -16.53 -18.26
CA GLU A 252 15.33 -16.12 -19.17
C GLU A 252 15.03 -14.74 -19.77
#